data_2b8ee6daf41415ca9c4646f9655112c3
#
_entry.id   2b8ee6daf41415ca9c4646f9655112c3
#
_cell.length_a   1.000
_cell.length_b   1.000
_cell.length_c   1.000
_cell.angle_alpha   90.00
_cell.angle_beta   90.00
_cell.angle_gamma   90.00
#
_symmetry.space_group_name_H-M   'P 1'
#
loop_
_entity.id
_entity.type
_entity.pdbx_description
1 polymer ?
#
loop_
_entity_poly.entity_id
_entity_poly.type
_entity_poly.pdbx_seq_one_letter_code
_entity_poly.pdbx_strand_id
1 'polypeptide(L)'
;MPHGIWLKEATAVAVDSDDRVYVFNRGNMPMVVFDRDGNVVDTWGNDNPFGGVFETVDPYGNQYFAWGGRRFHRQHAITIDRDDNLWLVDDIGCKIYKTDRKGKVLLEIGTGIPAPKQSGQMFNKPTDIAVSPVNGDLFISDGYGNSRVHHLDKRGRHIKSWGEPGTDPGQFSLPHNIAMFGDDHVIVCDRENHRVQVFTLDGDFVKEWHVHKATAVYAGKGRDTNVYVGEQGPPAVQFGVRNLGHRVSIFGRDGKLRTRIGAALPGEGPDQFLWPHSVAVDSHGDIYVAEVSYVEVGRHQNPPREMASLRKWRRVNG
;
A
#
# COMPACT_ATOMS: atom_id res chain seq x y z
N MET A 1 -13.87 -6.98 16.49
CA MET A 1 -12.90 -8.04 16.13
C MET A 1 -13.26 -9.29 16.93
N PRO A 2 -13.25 -10.49 16.34
CA PRO A 2 -13.36 -11.75 17.06
C PRO A 2 -12.26 -11.87 18.13
N HIS A 3 -12.55 -12.63 19.21
CA HIS A 3 -11.57 -12.83 20.27
C HIS A 3 -10.29 -13.47 19.74
N GLY A 4 -9.13 -12.89 20.05
CA GLY A 4 -7.80 -13.39 19.60
C GLY A 4 -7.36 -12.92 18.22
N ILE A 5 -8.11 -12.06 17.53
CA ILE A 5 -7.68 -11.41 16.28
C ILE A 5 -7.51 -9.93 16.53
N TRP A 6 -6.37 -9.38 16.15
CA TRP A 6 -6.09 -7.95 16.22
C TRP A 6 -5.28 -7.45 15.04
N LEU A 7 -5.57 -6.21 14.63
CA LEU A 7 -4.83 -5.49 13.61
C LEU A 7 -3.80 -4.60 14.30
N LYS A 8 -2.61 -5.13 14.57
CA LYS A 8 -1.55 -4.34 15.19
C LYS A 8 -1.20 -3.13 14.33
N GLU A 9 -1.14 -3.35 13.01
CA GLU A 9 -0.80 -2.35 12.02
C GLU A 9 -1.30 -2.79 10.64
N ALA A 10 -2.37 -2.19 10.18
CA ALA A 10 -2.88 -2.42 8.84
C ALA A 10 -1.96 -1.70 7.83
N THR A 11 -1.22 -2.45 7.03
CA THR A 11 -0.32 -1.87 6.04
C THR A 11 -1.01 -1.62 4.72
N ALA A 12 -1.95 -2.49 4.35
CA ALA A 12 -2.66 -2.33 3.10
C ALA A 12 -4.09 -2.88 3.16
N VAL A 13 -4.93 -2.33 2.30
CA VAL A 13 -6.34 -2.69 2.15
C VAL A 13 -6.69 -2.78 0.66
N ALA A 14 -7.46 -3.79 0.30
CA ALA A 14 -8.04 -3.95 -1.04
C ALA A 14 -9.46 -4.51 -0.94
N VAL A 15 -10.27 -4.29 -1.97
CA VAL A 15 -11.67 -4.74 -2.04
C VAL A 15 -11.85 -5.62 -3.27
N ASP A 16 -12.47 -6.81 -3.10
CA ASP A 16 -12.76 -7.73 -4.19
C ASP A 16 -14.09 -7.40 -4.90
N SER A 17 -14.44 -8.17 -5.91
CA SER A 17 -15.66 -7.99 -6.70
C SER A 17 -16.96 -8.24 -5.90
N ASP A 18 -16.89 -8.90 -4.76
CA ASP A 18 -18.01 -9.14 -3.83
C ASP A 18 -18.06 -8.10 -2.69
N ASP A 19 -17.31 -7.01 -2.78
CA ASP A 19 -17.14 -5.97 -1.75
C ASP A 19 -16.57 -6.51 -0.42
N ARG A 20 -15.81 -7.61 -0.43
CA ARG A 20 -15.06 -8.04 0.74
C ARG A 20 -13.78 -7.23 0.86
N VAL A 21 -13.49 -6.83 2.09
CA VAL A 21 -12.37 -5.97 2.41
C VAL A 21 -11.22 -6.79 2.97
N TYR A 22 -10.15 -6.90 2.21
CA TYR A 22 -8.94 -7.62 2.58
C TYR A 22 -7.95 -6.67 3.23
N VAL A 23 -7.55 -6.97 4.45
CA VAL A 23 -6.60 -6.16 5.22
C VAL A 23 -5.33 -6.96 5.45
N PHE A 24 -4.26 -6.54 4.79
CA PHE A 24 -2.92 -7.09 4.98
C PHE A 24 -2.25 -6.32 6.11
N ASN A 25 -1.89 -7.02 7.18
CA ASN A 25 -1.48 -6.36 8.42
C ASN A 25 -0.35 -7.10 9.14
N ARG A 26 0.28 -6.42 10.07
CA ARG A 26 1.38 -6.94 10.90
C ARG A 26 0.91 -7.44 12.26
N GLY A 27 -0.35 -7.82 12.39
CA GLY A 27 -0.94 -8.49 13.54
C GLY A 27 -0.66 -9.99 13.55
N ASN A 28 -1.36 -10.71 14.43
CA ASN A 28 -1.19 -12.17 14.56
C ASN A 28 -1.76 -12.97 13.38
N MET A 29 -2.69 -12.40 12.63
CA MET A 29 -3.22 -12.92 11.37
C MET A 29 -2.84 -11.98 10.24
N PRO A 30 -1.89 -12.34 9.36
CA PRO A 30 -1.42 -11.47 8.29
C PRO A 30 -2.52 -10.97 7.35
N MET A 31 -3.51 -11.81 7.07
CA MET A 31 -4.70 -11.44 6.31
C MET A 31 -5.95 -11.56 7.17
N VAL A 32 -6.70 -10.47 7.25
CA VAL A 32 -8.04 -10.42 7.83
C VAL A 32 -9.01 -9.92 6.78
N VAL A 33 -10.10 -10.66 6.57
CA VAL A 33 -11.11 -10.33 5.56
C VAL A 33 -12.40 -9.94 6.27
N PHE A 34 -12.91 -8.79 5.92
CA PHE A 34 -14.18 -8.27 6.43
C PHE A 34 -15.25 -8.30 5.35
N ASP A 35 -16.50 -8.44 5.77
CA ASP A 35 -17.62 -8.02 4.94
C ASP A 35 -17.74 -6.48 4.96
N ARG A 36 -18.65 -5.97 4.15
CA ARG A 36 -18.89 -4.52 4.05
C ARG A 36 -19.41 -3.90 5.35
N ASP A 37 -20.04 -4.68 6.22
CA ASP A 37 -20.57 -4.22 7.51
C ASP A 37 -19.51 -4.22 8.63
N GLY A 38 -18.32 -4.75 8.33
CA GLY A 38 -17.18 -4.79 9.24
C GLY A 38 -17.09 -6.06 10.09
N ASN A 39 -17.85 -7.11 9.75
CA ASN A 39 -17.70 -8.41 10.37
C ASN A 39 -16.51 -9.15 9.74
N VAL A 40 -15.69 -9.82 10.57
CA VAL A 40 -14.64 -10.70 10.08
C VAL A 40 -15.26 -11.96 9.50
N VAL A 41 -15.02 -12.21 8.22
CA VAL A 41 -15.57 -13.37 7.49
C VAL A 41 -14.51 -14.41 7.16
N ASP A 42 -13.23 -14.04 7.18
CA ASP A 42 -12.11 -14.97 6.96
C ASP A 42 -10.79 -14.42 7.53
N THR A 43 -9.85 -15.35 7.80
CA THR A 43 -8.48 -15.01 8.21
C THR A 43 -7.51 -16.09 7.74
N TRP A 44 -6.30 -15.68 7.27
CA TRP A 44 -5.28 -16.63 6.84
C TRP A 44 -3.87 -16.01 6.82
N GLY A 45 -2.87 -16.80 6.47
CA GLY A 45 -1.47 -16.39 6.36
C GLY A 45 -0.63 -16.66 7.59
N ASN A 46 -1.23 -17.16 8.68
CA ASN A 46 -0.50 -17.69 9.82
C ASN A 46 -0.32 -19.21 9.66
N ASP A 47 0.74 -19.58 8.97
CA ASP A 47 1.06 -21.00 8.71
C ASP A 47 1.67 -21.70 9.96
N ASN A 48 1.94 -20.95 11.03
CA ASN A 48 2.39 -21.46 12.31
C ASN A 48 1.63 -20.77 13.48
N PRO A 49 0.48 -21.28 13.90
CA PRO A 49 -0.33 -20.69 14.96
C PRO A 49 0.38 -20.68 16.33
N PHE A 50 1.46 -21.44 16.49
CA PHE A 50 2.30 -21.47 17.70
C PHE A 50 3.59 -20.67 17.53
N GLY A 51 3.78 -20.00 16.39
CA GLY A 51 4.92 -19.13 16.10
C GLY A 51 4.91 -17.91 17.02
N GLY A 52 5.90 -17.84 17.90
CA GLY A 52 6.12 -16.68 18.78
C GLY A 52 6.50 -15.43 17.98
N VAL A 53 6.58 -14.33 18.70
CA VAL A 53 7.15 -13.07 18.19
C VAL A 53 8.59 -13.33 17.80
N PHE A 54 8.92 -13.13 16.54
CA PHE A 54 10.31 -13.08 16.12
C PHE A 54 10.71 -11.61 15.98
N GLU A 55 11.65 -11.20 16.78
CA GLU A 55 12.36 -9.96 16.56
C GLU A 55 13.33 -10.19 15.39
N THR A 56 13.15 -9.45 14.31
CA THR A 56 14.09 -9.46 13.20
C THR A 56 14.68 -8.07 13.06
N VAL A 57 15.95 -8.00 12.75
CA VAL A 57 16.68 -6.76 12.54
C VAL A 57 17.01 -6.68 11.06
N ASP A 58 16.66 -5.58 10.41
CA ASP A 58 17.07 -5.36 9.04
C ASP A 58 18.59 -5.07 8.97
N PRO A 59 19.19 -5.09 7.77
CA PRO A 59 20.60 -4.76 7.59
C PRO A 59 21.02 -3.36 8.07
N TYR A 60 20.04 -2.50 8.39
CA TYR A 60 20.24 -1.13 8.90
C TYR A 60 20.03 -1.02 10.41
N GLY A 61 19.81 -2.15 11.10
CA GLY A 61 19.63 -2.18 12.55
C GLY A 61 18.22 -1.84 13.04
N ASN A 62 17.23 -1.67 12.15
CA ASN A 62 15.85 -1.47 12.57
C ASN A 62 15.25 -2.77 13.07
N GLN A 63 14.69 -2.77 14.27
CA GLN A 63 13.99 -3.91 14.85
C GLN A 63 12.57 -4.00 14.29
N TYR A 64 12.22 -5.16 13.77
CA TYR A 64 10.87 -5.48 13.33
C TYR A 64 10.33 -6.66 14.13
N PHE A 65 9.08 -6.55 14.56
CA PHE A 65 8.38 -7.66 15.16
C PHE A 65 7.55 -8.35 14.07
N ALA A 66 7.98 -9.51 13.63
CA ALA A 66 7.16 -10.39 12.79
C ALA A 66 6.31 -11.28 13.70
N TRP A 67 4.99 -11.08 13.67
CA TRP A 67 4.03 -11.98 14.30
C TRP A 67 3.49 -12.93 13.23
N GLY A 68 3.38 -14.20 13.60
CA GLY A 68 2.72 -15.17 12.75
C GLY A 68 3.65 -15.92 11.81
N GLY A 69 3.04 -16.80 11.04
CA GLY A 69 3.69 -17.79 10.20
C GLY A 69 4.77 -17.22 9.28
N ARG A 70 5.73 -18.05 9.01
CA ARG A 70 6.97 -17.76 8.28
C ARG A 70 6.78 -17.37 6.80
N ARG A 71 5.54 -17.16 6.33
CA ARG A 71 5.29 -16.85 4.91
C ARG A 71 5.78 -15.46 4.54
N PHE A 72 5.55 -14.45 5.39
CA PHE A 72 5.90 -13.06 5.13
C PHE A 72 6.92 -12.56 6.17
N HIS A 73 7.97 -11.86 5.69
CA HIS A 73 8.93 -11.18 6.56
C HIS A 73 8.38 -9.83 7.01
N ARG A 74 7.81 -9.05 6.07
CA ARG A 74 7.10 -7.82 6.39
C ARG A 74 6.01 -7.52 5.36
N GLN A 75 4.78 -7.58 5.81
CA GLN A 75 3.61 -7.25 5.00
C GLN A 75 3.66 -5.77 4.59
N HIS A 76 3.48 -5.46 3.30
CA HIS A 76 3.57 -4.10 2.81
C HIS A 76 2.37 -3.67 1.97
N ALA A 77 2.06 -4.34 0.86
CA ALA A 77 0.98 -3.95 -0.03
C ALA A 77 0.11 -5.11 -0.48
N ILE A 78 -1.12 -4.80 -0.87
CA ILE A 78 -2.08 -5.73 -1.48
C ILE A 78 -2.77 -5.07 -2.66
N THR A 79 -2.84 -5.79 -3.79
CA THR A 79 -3.67 -5.44 -4.94
C THR A 79 -4.52 -6.65 -5.33
N ILE A 80 -5.75 -6.43 -5.77
CA ILE A 80 -6.65 -7.48 -6.27
C ILE A 80 -6.82 -7.30 -7.77
N ASP A 81 -6.56 -8.39 -8.54
CA ASP A 81 -6.74 -8.39 -9.98
C ASP A 81 -8.22 -8.63 -10.37
N ARG A 82 -8.53 -8.52 -11.67
CA ARG A 82 -9.89 -8.68 -12.19
C ARG A 82 -10.50 -10.09 -11.99
N ASP A 83 -9.64 -11.06 -11.71
CA ASP A 83 -10.04 -12.46 -11.45
C ASP A 83 -10.12 -12.76 -9.95
N ASP A 84 -10.09 -11.69 -9.12
CA ASP A 84 -10.07 -11.70 -7.65
C ASP A 84 -8.90 -12.47 -7.03
N ASN A 85 -7.78 -12.60 -7.74
CA ASN A 85 -6.56 -13.06 -7.11
C ASN A 85 -5.88 -11.89 -6.37
N LEU A 86 -5.29 -12.20 -5.25
CA LEU A 86 -4.57 -11.25 -4.42
C LEU A 86 -3.09 -11.24 -4.79
N TRP A 87 -2.55 -10.06 -4.94
CA TRP A 87 -1.12 -9.82 -5.13
C TRP A 87 -0.57 -9.15 -3.88
N LEU A 88 0.34 -9.84 -3.19
CA LEU A 88 0.84 -9.47 -1.87
C LEU A 88 2.32 -9.15 -1.96
N VAL A 89 2.71 -8.00 -1.44
CA VAL A 89 4.10 -7.56 -1.43
C VAL A 89 4.70 -7.78 -0.03
N ASP A 90 5.76 -8.58 0.02
CA ASP A 90 6.65 -8.74 1.17
C ASP A 90 7.94 -7.95 0.89
N ASP A 91 8.03 -6.75 1.40
CA ASP A 91 9.12 -5.85 1.03
C ASP A 91 10.48 -6.29 1.57
N ILE A 92 10.58 -6.71 2.84
CA ILE A 92 11.84 -7.23 3.40
C ILE A 92 12.17 -8.61 2.82
N GLY A 93 11.16 -9.44 2.59
CA GLY A 93 11.32 -10.71 1.90
C GLY A 93 11.70 -10.56 0.43
N CYS A 94 11.68 -9.35 -0.13
CA CYS A 94 11.96 -9.10 -1.56
C CYS A 94 11.18 -10.04 -2.47
N LYS A 95 9.89 -10.24 -2.16
CA LYS A 95 8.99 -11.18 -2.83
C LYS A 95 7.61 -10.59 -3.06
N ILE A 96 6.99 -11.08 -4.13
CA ILE A 96 5.59 -10.82 -4.45
C ILE A 96 4.90 -12.17 -4.61
N TYR A 97 3.76 -12.32 -3.98
CA TYR A 97 2.94 -13.52 -4.05
C TYR A 97 1.64 -13.23 -4.76
N LYS A 98 1.28 -14.03 -5.75
CA LYS A 98 -0.09 -14.15 -6.23
C LYS A 98 -0.78 -15.27 -5.45
N THR A 99 -1.93 -15.00 -4.86
CA THR A 99 -2.73 -16.01 -4.16
C THR A 99 -4.16 -15.99 -4.64
N ASP A 100 -4.89 -17.08 -4.42
CA ASP A 100 -6.35 -17.04 -4.46
C ASP A 100 -6.91 -16.32 -3.22
N ARG A 101 -8.23 -16.15 -3.15
CA ARG A 101 -8.92 -15.50 -2.03
C ARG A 101 -8.71 -16.18 -0.67
N LYS A 102 -8.26 -17.45 -0.65
CA LYS A 102 -8.01 -18.26 0.56
C LYS A 102 -6.53 -18.35 0.93
N GLY A 103 -5.68 -17.60 0.22
CA GLY A 103 -4.25 -17.54 0.50
C GLY A 103 -3.44 -18.69 -0.07
N LYS A 104 -4.01 -19.54 -0.95
CA LYS A 104 -3.23 -20.52 -1.70
C LYS A 104 -2.33 -19.81 -2.70
N VAL A 105 -1.02 -20.02 -2.60
CA VAL A 105 -0.05 -19.40 -3.51
C VAL A 105 -0.20 -20.00 -4.92
N LEU A 106 -0.37 -19.13 -5.90
CA LEU A 106 -0.48 -19.42 -7.34
C LEU A 106 0.79 -19.07 -8.10
N LEU A 107 1.50 -18.03 -7.67
CA LEU A 107 2.76 -17.57 -8.25
C LEU A 107 3.60 -16.87 -7.16
N GLU A 108 4.91 -17.03 -7.23
CA GLU A 108 5.89 -16.32 -6.41
C GLU A 108 6.92 -15.67 -7.32
N ILE A 109 7.23 -14.38 -7.10
CA ILE A 109 8.20 -13.60 -7.86
C ILE A 109 9.21 -13.00 -6.89
N GLY A 110 10.49 -13.02 -7.26
CA GLY A 110 11.59 -12.53 -6.44
C GLY A 110 12.41 -13.67 -5.83
N THR A 111 13.66 -13.38 -5.50
CA THR A 111 14.63 -14.37 -5.02
C THR A 111 14.63 -14.55 -3.51
N GLY A 112 14.00 -13.64 -2.77
CA GLY A 112 14.10 -13.56 -1.30
C GLY A 112 15.40 -12.93 -0.82
N ILE A 113 16.27 -12.51 -1.75
CA ILE A 113 17.55 -11.84 -1.45
C ILE A 113 17.48 -10.44 -2.07
N PRO A 114 17.74 -9.37 -1.29
CA PRO A 114 17.71 -8.02 -1.84
C PRO A 114 18.80 -7.84 -2.89
N ALA A 115 18.43 -7.28 -4.04
CA ALA A 115 19.40 -6.81 -5.04
C ALA A 115 20.30 -5.71 -4.43
N PRO A 116 21.47 -5.44 -4.99
CA PRO A 116 22.29 -4.32 -4.52
C PRO A 116 21.53 -3.01 -4.57
N LYS A 117 21.70 -2.16 -3.56
CA LYS A 117 20.98 -0.88 -3.45
C LYS A 117 21.23 -0.03 -4.69
N GLN A 118 20.15 0.51 -5.26
CA GLN A 118 20.15 1.37 -6.47
C GLN A 118 20.77 0.71 -7.72
N SER A 119 20.84 -0.63 -7.76
CA SER A 119 21.38 -1.36 -8.92
C SER A 119 20.44 -1.39 -10.12
N GLY A 120 19.16 -1.11 -9.93
CA GLY A 120 18.13 -1.29 -10.94
C GLY A 120 17.71 -2.75 -11.17
N GLN A 121 18.30 -3.70 -10.44
CA GLN A 121 17.90 -5.11 -10.48
C GLN A 121 16.70 -5.36 -9.55
N MET A 122 15.88 -6.34 -9.86
CA MET A 122 14.73 -6.77 -9.02
C MET A 122 15.18 -7.69 -7.90
N PHE A 123 14.70 -7.54 -6.69
CA PHE A 123 14.08 -6.43 -6.00
C PHE A 123 14.99 -5.96 -4.87
N ASN A 124 14.88 -4.69 -4.48
CA ASN A 124 15.45 -4.25 -3.20
C ASN A 124 14.38 -3.54 -2.38
N LYS A 125 13.58 -4.32 -1.67
CA LYS A 125 12.42 -3.91 -0.86
C LYS A 125 11.32 -3.27 -1.72
N PRO A 126 10.65 -4.07 -2.59
CA PRO A 126 9.52 -3.61 -3.40
C PRO A 126 8.40 -3.08 -2.51
N THR A 127 7.69 -2.07 -2.97
CA THR A 127 6.73 -1.35 -2.16
C THR A 127 5.27 -1.62 -2.56
N ASP A 128 4.96 -1.78 -3.85
CA ASP A 128 3.60 -2.07 -4.29
C ASP A 128 3.57 -2.67 -5.69
N ILE A 129 2.38 -3.12 -6.12
CA ILE A 129 2.12 -3.73 -7.42
C ILE A 129 0.80 -3.26 -8.02
N ALA A 130 0.83 -2.89 -9.31
CA ALA A 130 -0.36 -2.72 -10.14
C ALA A 130 -0.43 -3.83 -11.19
N VAL A 131 -1.64 -4.27 -11.51
CA VAL A 131 -1.90 -5.35 -12.47
C VAL A 131 -2.74 -4.82 -13.61
N SER A 132 -2.25 -4.93 -14.83
CA SER A 132 -2.97 -4.51 -16.03
C SER A 132 -4.29 -5.30 -16.18
N PRO A 133 -5.43 -4.61 -16.27
CA PRO A 133 -6.70 -5.30 -16.50
C PRO A 133 -6.83 -5.84 -17.92
N VAL A 134 -5.95 -5.45 -18.85
CA VAL A 134 -6.02 -5.83 -20.26
C VAL A 134 -5.32 -7.16 -20.52
N ASN A 135 -4.05 -7.28 -20.10
CA ASN A 135 -3.20 -8.42 -20.43
C ASN A 135 -2.62 -9.15 -19.20
N GLY A 136 -2.82 -8.57 -18.00
CA GLY A 136 -2.32 -9.11 -16.75
C GLY A 136 -0.84 -8.79 -16.47
N ASP A 137 -0.22 -7.90 -17.23
CA ASP A 137 1.14 -7.44 -16.96
C ASP A 137 1.22 -6.74 -15.61
N LEU A 138 2.39 -6.81 -15.01
CA LEU A 138 2.66 -6.39 -13.65
C LEU A 138 3.58 -5.17 -13.65
N PHE A 139 3.23 -4.16 -12.87
CA PHE A 139 4.03 -2.96 -12.65
C PHE A 139 4.34 -2.86 -11.16
N ILE A 140 5.62 -2.93 -10.79
CA ILE A 140 6.06 -3.01 -9.40
C ILE A 140 6.89 -1.78 -9.06
N SER A 141 6.47 -1.01 -8.06
CA SER A 141 7.33 -0.01 -7.46
C SER A 141 8.34 -0.68 -6.53
N ASP A 142 9.62 -0.42 -6.74
CA ASP A 142 10.74 -0.94 -5.92
C ASP A 142 11.45 0.25 -5.29
N GLY A 143 10.85 0.78 -4.21
CA GLY A 143 11.14 2.13 -3.73
C GLY A 143 12.08 2.23 -2.55
N TYR A 144 12.09 1.28 -1.59
CA TYR A 144 12.91 1.43 -0.39
C TYR A 144 14.41 1.29 -0.65
N GLY A 145 14.80 0.52 -1.65
CA GLY A 145 16.20 0.32 -1.96
C GLY A 145 16.59 0.62 -3.39
N ASN A 146 15.66 0.95 -4.28
CA ASN A 146 15.94 0.95 -5.72
C ASN A 146 15.52 2.21 -6.49
N SER A 147 14.54 2.96 -6.22
CA SER A 147 14.01 4.09 -7.03
C SER A 147 13.59 3.67 -8.46
N ARG A 148 12.89 2.52 -8.59
CA ARG A 148 12.52 1.92 -9.88
C ARG A 148 11.04 1.57 -9.94
N VAL A 149 10.54 1.49 -11.17
CA VAL A 149 9.36 0.71 -11.51
C VAL A 149 9.78 -0.42 -12.45
N HIS A 150 9.37 -1.65 -12.15
CA HIS A 150 9.63 -2.82 -12.97
C HIS A 150 8.36 -3.26 -13.68
N HIS A 151 8.43 -3.47 -14.99
CA HIS A 151 7.37 -4.04 -15.81
C HIS A 151 7.69 -5.52 -16.09
N LEU A 152 6.78 -6.40 -15.71
CA LEU A 152 6.86 -7.83 -15.90
C LEU A 152 5.63 -8.32 -16.68
N ASP A 153 5.76 -9.43 -17.37
CA ASP A 153 4.58 -10.10 -17.92
C ASP A 153 3.75 -10.78 -16.79
N LYS A 154 2.56 -11.24 -17.11
CA LYS A 154 1.66 -11.93 -16.18
C LYS A 154 2.23 -13.19 -15.51
N ARG A 155 3.36 -13.70 -15.99
CA ARG A 155 4.08 -14.85 -15.41
C ARG A 155 5.27 -14.43 -14.56
N GLY A 156 5.46 -13.12 -14.36
CA GLY A 156 6.56 -12.58 -13.57
C GLY A 156 7.91 -12.49 -14.32
N ARG A 157 7.93 -12.64 -15.65
CA ARG A 157 9.15 -12.48 -16.43
C ARG A 157 9.38 -10.99 -16.70
N HIS A 158 10.58 -10.53 -16.39
CA HIS A 158 10.98 -9.14 -16.58
C HIS A 158 10.91 -8.74 -18.07
N ILE A 159 10.27 -7.60 -18.35
CA ILE A 159 10.20 -6.97 -19.65
C ILE A 159 11.15 -5.77 -19.68
N LYS A 160 10.96 -4.82 -18.77
CA LYS A 160 11.78 -3.62 -18.66
C LYS A 160 11.67 -2.96 -17.28
N SER A 161 12.48 -1.94 -17.04
CA SER A 161 12.39 -1.09 -15.85
C SER A 161 12.68 0.35 -16.23
N TRP A 162 12.12 1.29 -15.45
CA TRP A 162 12.40 2.71 -15.61
C TRP A 162 12.52 3.40 -14.26
N GLY A 163 12.96 4.65 -14.29
CA GLY A 163 13.25 5.45 -13.12
C GLY A 163 14.70 5.33 -12.67
N GLU A 164 15.11 6.29 -11.88
CA GLU A 164 16.42 6.39 -11.22
C GLU A 164 16.29 7.35 -10.04
N PRO A 165 17.24 7.40 -9.10
CA PRO A 165 17.20 8.38 -8.02
C PRO A 165 17.27 9.81 -8.55
N GLY A 166 16.37 10.68 -8.09
CA GLY A 166 16.39 12.10 -8.44
C GLY A 166 15.04 12.78 -8.27
N THR A 167 14.95 14.03 -8.76
CA THR A 167 13.80 14.93 -8.63
C THR A 167 13.19 15.36 -9.96
N ASP A 168 13.85 15.07 -11.08
CA ASP A 168 13.33 15.42 -12.41
C ASP A 168 12.16 14.50 -12.80
N PRO A 169 11.34 14.86 -13.81
CA PRO A 169 10.32 13.98 -14.35
C PRO A 169 10.89 12.61 -14.75
N GLY A 170 10.25 11.53 -14.29
CA GLY A 170 10.73 10.16 -14.49
C GLY A 170 11.75 9.66 -13.49
N GLN A 171 12.35 10.54 -12.68
CA GLN A 171 13.18 10.16 -11.54
C GLN A 171 12.34 10.00 -10.26
N PHE A 172 12.85 9.27 -9.28
CA PHE A 172 12.14 8.97 -8.04
C PHE A 172 12.98 9.21 -6.79
N SER A 173 12.30 9.68 -5.75
CA SER A 173 12.77 9.60 -4.38
C SER A 173 11.76 8.81 -3.56
N LEU A 174 11.97 7.48 -3.53
CA LEU A 174 11.09 6.50 -2.89
C LEU A 174 9.71 6.37 -3.58
N PRO A 175 9.62 5.72 -4.77
CA PRO A 175 8.33 5.33 -5.34
C PRO A 175 7.65 4.33 -4.40
N HIS A 176 6.50 4.74 -3.80
CA HIS A 176 5.91 4.00 -2.69
C HIS A 176 4.72 3.14 -3.11
N ASN A 177 3.67 3.73 -3.67
CA ASN A 177 2.54 2.99 -4.21
C ASN A 177 2.42 3.21 -5.72
N ILE A 178 1.81 2.23 -6.39
CA ILE A 178 1.54 2.25 -7.81
C ILE A 178 0.15 1.70 -8.09
N ALA A 179 -0.58 2.31 -9.00
CA ALA A 179 -1.88 1.82 -9.44
C ALA A 179 -2.03 1.94 -10.96
N MET A 180 -2.89 1.11 -11.55
CA MET A 180 -3.34 1.34 -12.92
C MET A 180 -4.11 2.66 -12.99
N PHE A 181 -3.82 3.48 -13.98
CA PHE A 181 -4.49 4.76 -14.23
C PHE A 181 -5.23 4.71 -15.57
N GLY A 182 -6.40 4.11 -15.56
CA GLY A 182 -7.05 3.61 -16.75
C GLY A 182 -6.46 2.26 -17.17
N ASP A 183 -6.60 1.94 -18.44
CA ASP A 183 -6.13 0.67 -19.01
C ASP A 183 -4.73 0.78 -19.63
N ASP A 184 -4.23 1.99 -19.83
CA ASP A 184 -3.07 2.34 -20.66
C ASP A 184 -1.97 3.13 -19.94
N HIS A 185 -2.16 3.45 -18.65
CA HIS A 185 -1.18 4.18 -17.86
C HIS A 185 -1.03 3.59 -16.45
N VAL A 186 0.05 3.95 -15.78
CA VAL A 186 0.24 3.75 -14.34
C VAL A 186 0.48 5.09 -13.65
N ILE A 187 0.03 5.19 -12.39
CA ILE A 187 0.28 6.32 -11.50
C ILE A 187 1.13 5.86 -10.32
N VAL A 188 2.18 6.59 -10.01
CA VAL A 188 3.17 6.25 -8.98
C VAL A 188 3.23 7.36 -7.94
N CYS A 189 3.16 6.99 -6.66
CA CYS A 189 3.44 7.87 -5.53
C CYS A 189 4.95 8.03 -5.37
N ASP A 190 5.48 9.17 -5.76
CA ASP A 190 6.89 9.55 -5.55
C ASP A 190 7.00 10.31 -4.23
N ARG A 191 7.00 9.53 -3.13
CA ARG A 191 6.68 9.98 -1.77
C ARG A 191 7.58 11.10 -1.27
N GLU A 192 8.90 10.94 -1.36
CA GLU A 192 9.84 11.93 -0.82
C GLU A 192 10.04 13.12 -1.76
N ASN A 193 9.59 13.04 -3.01
CA ASN A 193 9.49 14.17 -3.92
C ASN A 193 8.14 14.91 -3.81
N HIS A 194 7.26 14.49 -2.90
CA HIS A 194 5.97 15.12 -2.66
C HIS A 194 5.11 15.27 -3.92
N ARG A 195 5.04 14.20 -4.74
CA ARG A 195 4.26 14.19 -5.98
C ARG A 195 3.71 12.81 -6.30
N VAL A 196 2.78 12.78 -7.23
CA VAL A 196 2.45 11.59 -8.00
C VAL A 196 2.84 11.82 -9.45
N GLN A 197 3.34 10.78 -10.12
CA GLN A 197 3.72 10.81 -11.52
C GLN A 197 2.90 9.79 -12.31
N VAL A 198 2.49 10.14 -13.52
CA VAL A 198 1.78 9.25 -14.45
C VAL A 198 2.71 8.89 -15.60
N PHE A 199 2.73 7.61 -15.95
CA PHE A 199 3.53 7.05 -17.02
C PHE A 199 2.66 6.23 -17.97
N THR A 200 3.06 6.14 -19.23
CA THR A 200 2.56 5.10 -20.14
C THR A 200 2.97 3.72 -19.63
N LEU A 201 2.36 2.64 -20.13
CA LEU A 201 2.81 1.27 -19.81
C LEU A 201 4.23 0.99 -20.31
N ASP A 202 4.71 1.83 -21.22
CA ASP A 202 6.08 1.81 -21.69
C ASP A 202 7.07 2.58 -20.81
N GLY A 203 6.59 3.23 -19.74
CA GLY A 203 7.42 3.96 -18.80
C GLY A 203 7.76 5.39 -19.23
N ASP A 204 7.12 5.90 -20.30
CA ASP A 204 7.30 7.28 -20.71
C ASP A 204 6.52 8.20 -19.76
N PHE A 205 7.18 9.24 -19.27
CA PHE A 205 6.55 10.24 -18.41
C PHE A 205 5.45 11.00 -19.16
N VAL A 206 4.29 11.15 -18.51
CA VAL A 206 3.12 11.84 -19.08
C VAL A 206 2.85 13.15 -18.36
N LYS A 207 2.72 13.11 -17.04
CA LYS A 207 2.40 14.26 -16.18
C LYS A 207 2.65 13.95 -14.72
N GLU A 208 2.66 15.00 -13.92
CA GLU A 208 2.72 14.92 -12.47
C GLU A 208 1.89 16.02 -11.81
N TRP A 209 1.62 15.87 -10.52
CA TRP A 209 1.12 16.96 -9.68
C TRP A 209 1.56 16.78 -8.24
N HIS A 210 1.65 17.89 -7.54
CA HIS A 210 2.10 17.93 -6.15
C HIS A 210 1.08 17.29 -5.21
N VAL A 211 1.57 16.40 -4.34
CA VAL A 211 0.83 15.83 -3.21
C VAL A 211 1.81 15.64 -2.05
N HIS A 212 1.51 16.21 -0.88
CA HIS A 212 2.40 16.09 0.28
C HIS A 212 2.55 14.63 0.69
N LYS A 213 3.80 14.10 0.71
CA LYS A 213 4.10 12.74 1.16
C LYS A 213 3.12 11.68 0.62
N ALA A 214 2.90 11.67 -0.69
CA ALA A 214 2.02 10.70 -1.34
C ALA A 214 2.45 9.27 -1.03
N THR A 215 1.65 8.53 -0.27
CA THR A 215 2.01 7.19 0.20
C THR A 215 1.15 6.11 -0.40
N ALA A 216 -0.12 6.41 -0.64
CA ALA A 216 -1.11 5.49 -1.18
C ALA A 216 -1.77 6.11 -2.40
N VAL A 217 -2.11 5.30 -3.39
CA VAL A 217 -2.94 5.74 -4.51
C VAL A 217 -3.93 4.67 -4.92
N TYR A 218 -5.19 5.08 -5.09
CA TYR A 218 -6.23 4.30 -5.75
C TYR A 218 -6.82 5.14 -6.88
N ALA A 219 -6.79 4.63 -8.08
CA ALA A 219 -7.44 5.26 -9.23
C ALA A 219 -8.78 4.57 -9.48
N GLY A 220 -9.85 5.34 -9.43
CA GLY A 220 -11.22 4.86 -9.60
C GLY A 220 -11.43 4.16 -10.93
N LYS A 221 -12.33 3.17 -10.93
CA LYS A 221 -12.66 2.32 -12.10
C LYS A 221 -14.08 2.61 -12.59
N GLY A 222 -14.33 2.35 -13.86
CA GLY A 222 -15.64 2.51 -14.44
C GLY A 222 -16.18 3.94 -14.35
N ARG A 223 -17.26 4.16 -13.59
CA ARG A 223 -17.86 5.48 -13.40
C ARG A 223 -17.12 6.37 -12.40
N ASP A 224 -16.31 5.80 -11.57
CA ASP A 224 -15.47 6.58 -10.63
C ASP A 224 -14.24 7.11 -11.38
N THR A 225 -14.21 8.42 -11.57
CA THR A 225 -13.12 9.13 -12.25
C THR A 225 -12.16 9.82 -11.27
N ASN A 226 -12.27 9.49 -9.98
CA ASN A 226 -11.42 10.06 -8.95
C ASN A 226 -10.09 9.33 -8.85
N VAL A 227 -9.12 10.06 -8.31
CA VAL A 227 -7.83 9.54 -7.84
C VAL A 227 -7.72 9.87 -6.36
N TYR A 228 -7.65 8.85 -5.54
CA TYR A 228 -7.56 8.97 -4.09
C TYR A 228 -6.11 8.80 -3.69
N VAL A 229 -5.54 9.80 -3.01
CA VAL A 229 -4.13 9.77 -2.60
C VAL A 229 -4.05 9.93 -1.08
N GLY A 230 -3.51 8.92 -0.41
CA GLY A 230 -3.20 8.98 1.01
C GLY A 230 -1.92 9.80 1.22
N GLU A 231 -1.99 10.78 2.12
CA GLU A 231 -0.87 11.64 2.49
C GLU A 231 -0.41 11.30 3.91
N GLN A 232 0.86 10.94 4.05
CA GLN A 232 1.48 10.81 5.37
C GLN A 232 1.73 12.18 6.00
N GLY A 233 1.95 12.16 7.30
CA GLY A 233 2.35 13.33 8.05
C GLY A 233 3.77 13.80 7.73
N PRO A 234 4.11 15.00 8.20
CA PRO A 234 5.45 15.54 8.08
C PRO A 234 6.44 14.80 9.01
N PRO A 235 7.75 15.02 8.84
CA PRO A 235 8.75 14.51 9.77
C PRO A 235 8.51 15.04 11.19
N ALA A 236 9.11 14.36 12.18
CA ALA A 236 8.88 14.63 13.61
C ALA A 236 9.02 16.11 14.02
N VAL A 237 9.93 16.84 13.38
CA VAL A 237 10.13 18.29 13.65
C VAL A 237 8.90 19.15 13.30
N GLN A 238 8.05 18.67 12.42
CA GLN A 238 6.80 19.35 12.00
C GLN A 238 5.54 18.58 12.43
N PHE A 239 5.68 17.59 13.31
CA PHE A 239 4.53 16.81 13.78
C PHE A 239 3.52 17.75 14.47
N GLY A 240 2.23 17.57 14.14
CA GLY A 240 1.16 18.40 14.66
C GLY A 240 0.98 19.76 13.96
N VAL A 241 1.76 20.07 12.92
CA VAL A 241 1.47 21.24 12.07
C VAL A 241 0.16 21.00 11.32
N ARG A 242 -0.77 21.96 11.44
CA ARG A 242 -2.10 21.86 10.83
C ARG A 242 -2.03 21.78 9.31
N ASN A 243 -2.91 20.98 8.72
CA ASN A 243 -3.07 20.84 7.26
C ASN A 243 -1.83 20.30 6.52
N LEU A 244 -0.93 19.64 7.22
CA LEU A 244 0.27 19.05 6.64
C LEU A 244 0.20 17.51 6.74
N GLY A 245 -0.37 16.86 5.73
CA GLY A 245 -0.54 15.41 5.67
C GLY A 245 -1.69 14.87 6.53
N HIS A 246 -1.60 13.58 6.88
CA HIS A 246 -2.60 12.81 7.67
C HIS A 246 -4.02 12.91 7.08
N ARG A 247 -4.15 12.71 5.76
CA ARG A 247 -5.42 12.87 5.05
C ARG A 247 -5.47 12.04 3.77
N VAL A 248 -6.65 11.97 3.17
CA VAL A 248 -6.83 11.49 1.81
C VAL A 248 -7.25 12.66 0.93
N SER A 249 -6.44 12.97 -0.08
CA SER A 249 -6.77 13.96 -1.11
C SER A 249 -7.39 13.27 -2.31
N ILE A 250 -8.52 13.80 -2.79
CA ILE A 250 -9.28 13.27 -3.92
C ILE A 250 -9.12 14.24 -5.09
N PHE A 251 -8.54 13.74 -6.17
CA PHE A 251 -8.29 14.49 -7.40
C PHE A 251 -9.17 13.98 -8.54
N GLY A 252 -9.35 14.79 -9.56
CA GLY A 252 -9.78 14.31 -10.87
C GLY A 252 -8.61 13.65 -11.62
N ARG A 253 -8.89 12.92 -12.68
CA ARG A 253 -7.84 12.37 -13.57
C ARG A 253 -7.01 13.47 -14.26
N ASP A 254 -7.49 14.70 -14.28
CA ASP A 254 -6.77 15.89 -14.76
C ASP A 254 -5.74 16.43 -13.73
N GLY A 255 -5.66 15.82 -12.55
CA GLY A 255 -4.78 16.24 -11.45
C GLY A 255 -5.33 17.40 -10.62
N LYS A 256 -6.54 17.88 -10.89
CA LYS A 256 -7.16 18.93 -10.08
C LYS A 256 -7.75 18.37 -8.80
N LEU A 257 -7.40 18.99 -7.69
CA LEU A 257 -7.96 18.66 -6.39
C LEU A 257 -9.47 18.91 -6.39
N ARG A 258 -10.24 17.89 -6.00
CA ARG A 258 -11.70 17.97 -5.82
C ARG A 258 -12.06 18.22 -4.36
N THR A 259 -11.52 17.41 -3.45
CA THR A 259 -11.77 17.51 -2.02
C THR A 259 -10.69 16.79 -1.21
N ARG A 260 -10.75 16.95 0.11
CA ARG A 260 -9.91 16.22 1.07
C ARG A 260 -10.79 15.64 2.17
N ILE A 261 -10.38 14.47 2.66
CA ILE A 261 -10.96 13.79 3.82
C ILE A 261 -9.87 13.73 4.89
N GLY A 262 -10.24 14.06 6.12
CA GLY A 262 -9.34 14.11 7.27
C GLY A 262 -9.35 15.47 7.93
N ALA A 263 -9.18 15.48 9.25
CA ALA A 263 -9.06 16.72 10.03
C ALA A 263 -7.70 17.39 9.82
N ALA A 264 -7.59 18.64 10.28
CA ALA A 264 -6.36 19.42 10.15
C ALA A 264 -5.21 18.92 11.04
N LEU A 265 -5.50 18.07 12.02
CA LEU A 265 -4.53 17.46 12.94
C LEU A 265 -4.70 15.95 12.95
N PRO A 266 -3.60 15.18 13.15
CA PRO A 266 -3.68 13.73 13.29
C PRO A 266 -4.40 13.32 14.56
N GLY A 267 -4.96 12.09 14.55
CA GLY A 267 -5.60 11.52 15.73
C GLY A 267 -6.41 10.27 15.44
N GLU A 268 -7.08 9.77 16.47
CA GLU A 268 -7.94 8.59 16.41
C GLU A 268 -9.45 8.94 16.35
N GLY A 269 -9.79 10.22 16.25
CA GLY A 269 -11.17 10.67 16.08
C GLY A 269 -11.81 10.18 14.78
N PRO A 270 -13.13 10.28 14.62
CA PRO A 270 -13.84 9.73 13.47
C PRO A 270 -13.49 10.40 12.15
N ASP A 271 -13.02 11.65 12.19
CA ASP A 271 -12.60 12.45 11.05
C ASP A 271 -11.06 12.62 10.93
N GLN A 272 -10.30 11.85 11.71
CA GLN A 272 -8.84 11.96 11.78
C GLN A 272 -8.15 10.72 11.24
N PHE A 273 -6.93 10.91 10.74
CA PHE A 273 -5.97 9.86 10.43
C PHE A 273 -4.72 10.01 11.28
N LEU A 274 -4.03 8.89 11.49
CA LEU A 274 -2.70 8.87 12.11
C LEU A 274 -1.60 8.81 11.05
N TRP A 275 -1.66 7.80 10.16
CA TRP A 275 -0.61 7.59 9.16
C TRP A 275 -1.12 6.79 7.95
N PRO A 276 -1.91 7.40 7.03
CA PRO A 276 -2.42 6.74 5.84
C PRO A 276 -1.33 6.05 5.04
N HIS A 277 -1.55 4.78 4.68
CA HIS A 277 -0.56 3.96 3.98
C HIS A 277 -1.14 3.22 2.77
N SER A 278 -2.42 2.90 2.79
CA SER A 278 -3.14 2.28 1.66
C SER A 278 -4.57 2.77 1.61
N VAL A 279 -5.12 2.88 0.41
CA VAL A 279 -6.51 3.32 0.15
C VAL A 279 -7.17 2.36 -0.82
N ALA A 280 -8.42 1.97 -0.53
CA ALA A 280 -9.28 1.23 -1.44
C ALA A 280 -10.70 1.82 -1.44
N VAL A 281 -11.44 1.59 -2.51
CA VAL A 281 -12.83 2.04 -2.65
C VAL A 281 -13.68 0.88 -3.12
N ASP A 282 -14.84 0.66 -2.47
CA ASP A 282 -15.79 -0.40 -2.84
C ASP A 282 -16.74 0.04 -3.97
N SER A 283 -17.59 -0.90 -4.43
CA SER A 283 -18.54 -0.64 -5.52
C SER A 283 -19.60 0.42 -5.19
N HIS A 284 -19.81 0.71 -3.91
CA HIS A 284 -20.73 1.74 -3.41
C HIS A 284 -20.06 3.11 -3.24
N GLY A 285 -18.73 3.17 -3.36
CA GLY A 285 -17.93 4.38 -3.18
C GLY A 285 -17.55 4.65 -1.72
N ASP A 286 -17.68 3.66 -0.83
CA ASP A 286 -17.13 3.72 0.52
C ASP A 286 -15.60 3.63 0.45
N ILE A 287 -14.90 4.44 1.22
CA ILE A 287 -13.44 4.53 1.21
C ILE A 287 -12.88 3.82 2.43
N TYR A 288 -11.91 2.95 2.21
CA TYR A 288 -11.16 2.25 3.24
C TYR A 288 -9.72 2.74 3.25
N VAL A 289 -9.18 3.03 4.43
CA VAL A 289 -7.81 3.50 4.62
C VAL A 289 -7.12 2.64 5.64
N ALA A 290 -6.02 2.00 5.24
CA ALA A 290 -5.13 1.31 6.15
C ALA A 290 -4.01 2.26 6.60
N GLU A 291 -3.62 2.17 7.88
CA GLU A 291 -2.69 3.08 8.52
C GLU A 291 -1.56 2.32 9.23
N VAL A 292 -0.31 2.75 9.02
CA VAL A 292 0.86 2.26 9.75
C VAL A 292 0.99 3.00 11.09
N SER A 293 -0.09 2.96 11.85
CA SER A 293 -0.28 3.77 13.06
C SER A 293 0.59 3.32 14.24
N TYR A 294 0.88 2.01 14.34
CA TYR A 294 1.70 1.52 15.46
C TYR A 294 3.17 1.92 15.29
N VAL A 295 3.79 1.64 14.15
CA VAL A 295 5.22 1.90 13.95
C VAL A 295 5.55 3.39 13.93
N GLU A 296 4.62 4.22 13.46
CA GLU A 296 4.85 5.65 13.34
C GLU A 296 4.42 6.42 14.61
N VAL A 297 3.43 5.94 15.34
CA VAL A 297 2.87 6.65 16.50
C VAL A 297 2.79 5.78 17.74
N GLY A 298 2.15 4.61 17.66
CA GLY A 298 1.78 3.81 18.83
C GLY A 298 2.97 3.30 19.65
N ARG A 299 4.06 2.87 18.99
CA ARG A 299 5.28 2.40 19.66
C ARG A 299 6.01 3.50 20.43
N HIS A 300 5.76 4.76 20.08
CA HIS A 300 6.37 5.93 20.72
C HIS A 300 5.52 6.49 21.87
N GLN A 301 4.34 5.90 22.12
CA GLN A 301 3.53 6.24 23.31
C GLN A 301 4.19 5.68 24.57
N ASN A 302 3.84 6.24 25.73
CA ASN A 302 4.33 5.74 27.02
C ASN A 302 3.14 5.40 27.93
N PRO A 303 2.82 4.12 28.16
CA PRO A 303 3.41 2.93 27.54
C PRO A 303 3.06 2.80 26.05
N PRO A 304 3.83 2.03 25.24
CA PRO A 304 3.46 1.71 23.87
C PRO A 304 2.07 1.04 23.79
N ARG A 305 1.26 1.45 22.81
CA ARG A 305 -0.09 0.89 22.62
C ARG A 305 -0.45 0.74 21.15
N GLU A 306 -1.32 -0.21 20.87
CA GLU A 306 -1.97 -0.32 19.57
C GLU A 306 -2.92 0.87 19.37
N MET A 307 -3.01 1.30 18.12
CA MET A 307 -3.83 2.43 17.70
C MET A 307 -4.76 1.99 16.57
N ALA A 308 -5.79 2.79 16.30
CA ALA A 308 -6.62 2.55 15.14
C ALA A 308 -5.78 2.51 13.87
N SER A 309 -5.92 1.42 13.09
CA SER A 309 -5.11 1.20 11.88
C SER A 309 -5.95 0.91 10.63
N LEU A 310 -7.27 0.81 10.75
CA LEU A 310 -8.19 0.68 9.63
C LEU A 310 -9.36 1.63 9.82
N ARG A 311 -9.65 2.41 8.78
CA ARG A 311 -10.75 3.37 8.74
C ARG A 311 -11.68 3.08 7.58
N LYS A 312 -12.99 3.35 7.76
CA LYS A 312 -14.00 3.33 6.72
C LYS A 312 -14.77 4.63 6.70
N TRP A 313 -14.87 5.26 5.54
CA TRP A 313 -15.78 6.39 5.28
C TRP A 313 -16.88 5.93 4.35
N ARG A 314 -18.13 6.02 4.81
CA ARG A 314 -19.29 5.71 3.99
C ARG A 314 -19.63 6.90 3.08
N ARG A 315 -19.89 6.59 1.81
CA ARG A 315 -20.47 7.56 0.90
C ARG A 315 -21.93 7.81 1.30
N VAL A 316 -22.26 9.06 1.63
CA VAL A 316 -23.65 9.50 1.80
C VAL A 316 -24.14 10.08 0.49
N ASN A 317 -25.25 9.54 -0.03
CA ASN A 317 -25.92 10.13 -1.17
C ASN A 317 -26.57 11.43 -0.65
N GLY A 318 -26.10 12.57 -1.16
CA GLY A 318 -26.71 13.88 -0.92
C GLY A 318 -27.95 14.09 -1.78
#